data_91104789f937c82b995f0adc89e51546
#
_entry.id   91104789f937c82b995f0adc89e51546
#
_cell.length_a   1.000
_cell.length_b   1.000
_cell.length_c   1.000
_cell.angle_alpha   90.00
_cell.angle_beta   90.00
_cell.angle_gamma   90.00
#
_symmetry.space_group_name_H-M   'P 1'
#
loop_
_entity.id
_entity.type
_entity.pdbx_description
1 polymer ?
#
loop_
_entity_poly.entity_id
_entity_poly.type
_entity_poly.pdbx_seq_one_letter_code
_entity_poly.pdbx_strand_id
1 'polypeptide(L)'
;MSKMSKHRNAVWIILTVFGLTACVTRSTAVNPDIGVPPEEPVQVAEEAAAPGSTVVIAGQQFSPHVLAVPTGTTVTWVNEDSVPHTLTGTAGQFASGELQPSDTFTWQASQPGTVHYVSEYGPGIEGEIVVLPENASTADLFNGRTVEDYYRDTCGGCHGPNREGGTGPALIPARLTGDDAFYFNTIQNGRPGTVMPPWGSAGLTDEQIWMLVGYIRSEPSAGSAEWELEDIAGSREILVPEEELPSTPIHSGNLDNLMLVTEREARSIAVFDADTHTLLGHISASYRAHGYAFDPTNERWVYNVGRDGWLFKIDLYSLQAVMKVRVGLDSRGLAISDDGRYVIVGNYIPATAVILDAKTLEPLKVIHTRGTNPDGEEVDSRVCITSDVSPDLVGPYFILALKEAGQLWRIDYSQPDFPVERVENVGHILHDGFLSPDNTRFYVASQTDNWMAVIDVKNWKLIDRIETGETPHPGSGATWTANGRQYGATVHAGEGKITVWDLADNRIVAEIPTSGPGLFIRSHDDNPYVWADTVFAEEPNKVYVFDKETFEVVKIIEDGIQAVHPEFSADGSVVHVSDWQGNVVRVYDAYTFELIKELTGVETPTGIFNTERRLETLGH
;
A
#
# COMPACT_ATOMS: atom_id res chain seq x y z
N MET A 1 -35.52 21.02 45.94
CA MET A 1 -35.25 20.62 47.32
C MET A 1 -34.49 19.34 47.26
N SER A 2 -33.32 19.15 47.66
CA SER A 2 -32.33 19.40 48.64
C SER A 2 -31.12 18.54 48.29
N LYS A 3 -30.01 19.15 47.97
CA LYS A 3 -28.69 19.24 48.64
C LYS A 3 -27.88 17.93 48.80
N MET A 4 -26.78 17.89 48.07
CA MET A 4 -25.35 17.87 48.48
C MET A 4 -24.85 16.74 49.42
N SER A 5 -23.77 16.04 49.02
CA SER A 5 -22.51 16.13 49.79
C SER A 5 -21.32 15.50 49.04
N LYS A 6 -20.20 16.23 49.04
CA LYS A 6 -18.84 15.86 48.61
C LYS A 6 -18.16 14.99 49.65
N HIS A 7 -17.25 14.07 49.24
CA HIS A 7 -16.03 13.82 50.03
C HIS A 7 -14.85 13.50 49.10
N ARG A 8 -13.81 14.33 49.24
CA ARG A 8 -12.43 14.17 48.76
C ARG A 8 -11.68 13.37 49.82
N ASN A 9 -10.81 12.44 49.40
CA ASN A 9 -9.68 11.99 50.21
C ASN A 9 -8.42 11.98 49.37
N ALA A 10 -7.45 12.77 49.78
CA ALA A 10 -6.08 12.81 49.31
C ALA A 10 -5.24 11.90 50.23
N VAL A 11 -4.33 11.14 49.62
CA VAL A 11 -3.29 10.42 50.36
C VAL A 11 -1.91 10.83 49.81
N TRP A 12 -1.04 11.21 50.74
CA TRP A 12 0.32 11.70 50.55
C TRP A 12 1.32 10.56 50.38
N ILE A 13 2.30 10.81 49.50
CA ILE A 13 3.46 9.94 49.26
C ILE A 13 4.63 10.43 50.09
N ILE A 14 5.32 9.52 50.78
CA ILE A 14 6.59 9.75 51.47
C ILE A 14 7.74 9.24 50.60
N LEU A 15 8.68 10.17 50.31
CA LEU A 15 9.99 9.86 49.74
C LEU A 15 10.92 9.36 50.83
N THR A 16 11.71 8.33 50.51
CA THR A 16 12.92 8.00 51.25
C THR A 16 14.12 7.89 50.32
N VAL A 17 15.07 8.78 50.51
CA VAL A 17 16.39 8.82 49.85
C VAL A 17 17.37 7.99 50.69
N PHE A 18 18.16 7.15 50.06
CA PHE A 18 19.43 6.66 50.60
C PHE A 18 20.51 6.78 49.58
N GLY A 19 21.45 7.66 49.86
CA GLY A 19 22.74 7.74 49.16
C GLY A 19 23.78 6.83 49.79
N LEU A 20 24.70 6.42 48.96
CA LEU A 20 26.02 5.92 49.45
C LEU A 20 27.11 6.25 48.41
N THR A 21 28.01 7.10 48.87
CA THR A 21 29.25 7.56 48.29
C THR A 21 30.33 6.50 48.49
N ALA A 22 31.17 6.23 47.52
CA ALA A 22 32.49 5.67 47.72
C ALA A 22 33.51 6.28 46.77
N CYS A 23 34.37 7.10 47.29
CA CYS A 23 35.63 7.60 46.73
C CYS A 23 36.71 6.52 46.78
N VAL A 24 37.49 6.35 45.70
CA VAL A 24 38.84 5.84 45.80
C VAL A 24 39.77 6.66 44.89
N THR A 25 40.66 7.37 45.55
CA THR A 25 41.83 8.07 45.00
C THR A 25 43.02 7.13 44.86
N ARG A 26 43.83 7.29 43.81
CA ARG A 26 45.31 7.12 43.78
C ARG A 26 45.81 7.73 42.47
N SER A 27 46.49 8.80 42.53
CA SER A 27 47.90 9.15 42.80
C SER A 27 48.90 8.79 41.68
N THR A 28 49.24 9.81 40.96
CA THR A 28 50.47 10.32 40.36
C THR A 28 51.64 9.39 40.07
N ALA A 29 52.18 9.50 38.86
CA ALA A 29 53.63 9.64 38.60
C ALA A 29 53.83 10.45 37.30
N VAL A 30 54.51 11.56 37.43
CA VAL A 30 55.02 12.45 36.38
C VAL A 30 56.37 11.93 35.93
N ASN A 31 56.64 11.89 34.65
CA ASN A 31 58.00 11.86 34.11
C ASN A 31 58.07 12.85 32.92
N PRO A 32 59.11 13.72 32.89
CA PRO A 32 59.19 14.83 31.93
C PRO A 32 60.07 14.50 30.69
N ASP A 33 59.91 15.37 29.68
CA ASP A 33 60.76 15.57 28.51
C ASP A 33 60.61 14.59 27.32
N ILE A 34 59.77 14.99 26.39
CA ILE A 34 60.10 14.94 24.95
C ILE A 34 59.49 16.18 24.28
N GLY A 35 60.32 16.93 23.55
CA GLY A 35 59.99 18.22 22.95
C GLY A 35 58.85 18.15 21.90
N VAL A 36 58.00 19.15 21.93
CA VAL A 36 56.95 19.43 20.95
C VAL A 36 57.54 20.05 19.70
N PRO A 37 57.35 19.47 18.49
CA PRO A 37 57.61 20.20 17.24
C PRO A 37 56.53 21.26 17.05
N PRO A 38 56.80 22.37 16.30
CA PRO A 38 55.83 23.42 16.08
C PRO A 38 54.62 22.89 15.30
N GLU A 39 53.41 23.21 15.77
CA GLU A 39 52.16 22.94 15.07
C GLU A 39 52.15 23.66 13.70
N GLU A 40 52.05 22.88 12.63
CA GLU A 40 51.56 23.37 11.34
C GLU A 40 50.10 23.71 11.46
N PRO A 41 49.57 24.75 10.78
CA PRO A 41 48.16 25.10 10.80
C PRO A 41 47.33 23.93 10.25
N VAL A 42 46.51 23.33 11.08
CA VAL A 42 45.50 22.38 10.66
C VAL A 42 44.58 23.11 9.68
N GLN A 43 44.64 22.74 8.40
CA GLN A 43 43.59 23.04 7.46
C GLN A 43 42.34 22.32 7.94
N VAL A 44 41.37 23.06 8.43
CA VAL A 44 40.00 22.56 8.65
C VAL A 44 39.51 22.15 7.25
N ALA A 45 39.45 20.85 7.01
CA ALA A 45 38.76 20.33 5.85
C ALA A 45 37.32 20.82 5.94
N GLU A 46 36.86 21.54 4.95
CA GLU A 46 35.48 21.91 4.76
C GLU A 46 34.68 20.59 4.71
N GLU A 47 34.00 20.30 5.79
CA GLU A 47 33.19 19.08 5.91
C GLU A 47 32.05 19.22 4.92
N ALA A 48 32.08 18.43 3.85
CA ALA A 48 31.03 18.42 2.85
C ALA A 48 29.68 18.19 3.56
N ALA A 49 28.70 19.07 3.33
CA ALA A 49 27.39 18.98 3.91
C ALA A 49 26.81 17.57 3.74
N ALA A 50 26.26 17.01 4.81
CA ALA A 50 25.64 15.70 4.75
C ALA A 50 24.50 15.73 3.71
N PRO A 51 24.33 14.68 2.90
CA PRO A 51 23.23 14.61 1.93
C PRO A 51 21.88 14.84 2.64
N GLY A 52 21.09 15.84 2.20
CA GLY A 52 19.80 16.18 2.78
C GLY A 52 19.79 17.37 3.74
N SER A 53 20.89 18.14 3.91
CA SER A 53 20.93 19.37 4.70
C SER A 53 21.11 20.65 3.86
N THR A 54 20.84 20.57 2.57
CA THR A 54 21.00 21.69 1.63
C THR A 54 19.65 22.19 1.14
N VAL A 55 19.48 23.51 1.09
CA VAL A 55 18.38 24.21 0.44
C VAL A 55 18.93 24.99 -0.75
N VAL A 56 18.36 24.77 -1.92
CA VAL A 56 18.72 25.52 -3.15
C VAL A 56 17.75 26.68 -3.33
N ILE A 57 18.28 27.86 -3.71
CA ILE A 57 17.50 29.01 -4.12
C ILE A 57 17.50 29.02 -5.64
N ALA A 58 16.39 28.69 -6.27
CA ALA A 58 16.25 28.62 -7.71
C ALA A 58 14.85 29.05 -8.16
N GLY A 59 14.75 29.85 -9.24
CA GLY A 59 13.46 30.32 -9.75
C GLY A 59 12.69 31.17 -8.74
N GLN A 60 13.38 31.90 -7.88
CA GLN A 60 12.83 32.70 -6.79
C GLN A 60 12.04 31.88 -5.76
N GLN A 61 12.51 30.68 -5.47
CA GLN A 61 11.93 29.78 -4.46
C GLN A 61 13.04 29.05 -3.69
N PHE A 62 12.73 28.60 -2.47
CA PHE A 62 13.59 27.69 -1.72
C PHE A 62 13.18 26.24 -2.01
N SER A 63 14.15 25.40 -2.34
CA SER A 63 13.91 23.96 -2.58
C SER A 63 14.88 23.11 -1.73
N PRO A 64 14.38 22.27 -0.81
CA PRO A 64 12.97 22.14 -0.44
C PRO A 64 12.46 23.39 0.30
N HIS A 65 11.16 23.68 0.18
CA HIS A 65 10.49 24.76 0.90
C HIS A 65 10.51 24.54 2.43
N VAL A 66 10.34 23.29 2.85
CA VAL A 66 10.50 22.85 4.24
C VAL A 66 11.60 21.79 4.32
N LEU A 67 12.57 22.00 5.19
CA LEU A 67 13.66 21.05 5.44
C LEU A 67 13.64 20.64 6.92
N ALA A 68 13.50 19.33 7.19
CA ALA A 68 13.60 18.79 8.55
C ALA A 68 15.00 18.24 8.81
N VAL A 69 15.63 18.67 9.91
CA VAL A 69 16.97 18.26 10.31
C VAL A 69 17.06 18.02 11.81
N PRO A 70 17.89 17.08 12.30
CA PRO A 70 18.18 16.94 13.72
C PRO A 70 18.90 18.17 14.29
N THR A 71 18.70 18.43 15.57
CA THR A 71 19.53 19.42 16.32
C THR A 71 21.00 19.11 16.16
N GLY A 72 21.83 20.13 15.93
CA GLY A 72 23.26 20.01 15.66
C GLY A 72 23.61 19.98 14.19
N THR A 73 22.66 19.80 13.30
CA THR A 73 22.89 19.79 11.83
C THR A 73 23.26 21.20 11.33
N THR A 74 24.23 21.28 10.42
CA THR A 74 24.52 22.49 9.66
C THR A 74 23.68 22.50 8.38
N VAL A 75 22.76 23.45 8.25
CA VAL A 75 21.99 23.68 7.03
C VAL A 75 22.75 24.62 6.11
N THR A 76 22.81 24.28 4.83
CA THR A 76 23.49 25.05 3.79
C THR A 76 22.47 25.55 2.77
N TRP A 77 22.46 26.83 2.46
CA TRP A 77 21.72 27.40 1.32
C TRP A 77 22.70 27.70 0.18
N VAL A 78 22.26 27.44 -1.04
CA VAL A 78 23.02 27.73 -2.26
C VAL A 78 22.16 28.59 -3.17
N ASN A 79 22.66 29.76 -3.57
CA ASN A 79 21.96 30.60 -4.53
C ASN A 79 22.30 30.17 -5.97
N GLU A 80 21.42 29.42 -6.60
CA GLU A 80 21.53 29.02 -8.02
C GLU A 80 20.75 29.93 -8.96
N ASP A 81 20.07 30.97 -8.43
CA ASP A 81 19.46 32.01 -9.28
C ASP A 81 20.51 32.95 -9.90
N SER A 82 20.12 33.62 -10.96
CA SER A 82 20.92 34.66 -11.62
C SER A 82 20.85 36.03 -10.93
N VAL A 83 20.09 36.12 -9.82
CA VAL A 83 19.87 37.35 -9.03
C VAL A 83 20.31 37.14 -7.58
N PRO A 84 20.69 38.21 -6.86
CA PRO A 84 21.02 38.09 -5.43
C PRO A 84 19.79 37.73 -4.59
N HIS A 85 20.02 37.10 -3.45
CA HIS A 85 19.02 36.79 -2.42
C HIS A 85 19.52 37.15 -1.02
N THR A 86 18.61 37.28 -0.06
CA THR A 86 18.92 37.31 1.36
C THR A 86 18.25 36.12 2.07
N LEU A 87 18.78 35.73 3.22
CA LEU A 87 18.15 34.75 4.10
C LEU A 87 18.03 35.35 5.48
N THR A 88 16.80 35.60 5.90
CA THR A 88 16.54 36.20 7.22
C THR A 88 15.53 35.34 7.97
N GLY A 89 15.96 34.75 9.11
CA GLY A 89 15.06 34.08 10.03
C GLY A 89 14.09 35.07 10.65
N THR A 90 12.78 34.81 10.55
CA THR A 90 11.73 35.77 10.94
C THR A 90 11.73 36.12 12.44
N ALA A 91 12.28 35.26 13.28
CA ALA A 91 12.49 35.50 14.69
C ALA A 91 13.96 35.84 15.06
N GLY A 92 14.79 36.19 14.07
CA GLY A 92 16.17 36.62 14.26
C GLY A 92 17.18 35.51 14.48
N GLN A 93 16.86 34.28 14.09
CA GLN A 93 17.75 33.11 14.25
C GLN A 93 19.03 33.24 13.43
N PHE A 94 18.94 33.81 12.24
CA PHE A 94 20.07 34.08 11.35
C PHE A 94 19.77 35.20 10.34
N ALA A 95 20.81 35.75 9.74
CA ALA A 95 20.77 36.65 8.58
C ALA A 95 22.02 36.43 7.74
N SER A 96 21.85 36.13 6.45
CA SER A 96 22.99 35.88 5.56
C SER A 96 23.65 37.14 5.01
N GLY A 97 22.93 38.26 5.04
CA GLY A 97 23.24 39.36 4.13
C GLY A 97 22.90 38.99 2.68
N GLU A 98 23.45 39.76 1.73
CA GLU A 98 23.22 39.54 0.30
C GLU A 98 24.08 38.38 -0.22
N LEU A 99 23.43 37.35 -0.77
CA LEU A 99 24.04 36.19 -1.42
C LEU A 99 23.98 36.40 -2.93
N GLN A 100 25.16 36.59 -3.57
CA GLN A 100 25.27 36.69 -5.02
C GLN A 100 24.98 35.29 -5.67
N PRO A 101 24.72 35.24 -7.00
CA PRO A 101 24.66 33.95 -7.72
C PRO A 101 25.87 33.07 -7.43
N SER A 102 25.61 31.80 -7.07
CA SER A 102 26.57 30.77 -6.63
C SER A 102 27.15 30.94 -5.23
N ASP A 103 26.75 31.98 -4.47
CA ASP A 103 27.13 32.07 -3.06
C ASP A 103 26.38 31.04 -2.20
N THR A 104 27.01 30.70 -1.05
CA THR A 104 26.44 29.81 -0.07
C THR A 104 26.35 30.50 1.30
N PHE A 105 25.35 30.11 2.08
CA PHE A 105 25.21 30.48 3.47
C PHE A 105 24.98 29.23 4.33
N THR A 106 25.57 29.19 5.51
CA THR A 106 25.39 28.07 6.46
C THR A 106 24.88 28.55 7.80
N TRP A 107 24.01 27.74 8.42
CA TRP A 107 23.49 27.97 9.75
C TRP A 107 23.38 26.66 10.51
N GLN A 108 23.77 26.65 11.79
CA GLN A 108 23.68 25.47 12.64
C GLN A 108 22.33 25.45 13.39
N ALA A 109 21.55 24.41 13.17
CA ALA A 109 20.27 24.15 13.83
C ALA A 109 20.52 23.70 15.28
N SER A 110 20.55 24.64 16.22
CA SER A 110 21.02 24.40 17.61
C SER A 110 19.92 24.13 18.62
N GLN A 111 18.65 24.38 18.29
CA GLN A 111 17.51 24.18 19.21
C GLN A 111 16.32 23.58 18.44
N PRO A 112 15.63 22.55 19.01
CA PRO A 112 14.40 22.03 18.43
C PRO A 112 13.32 23.11 18.26
N GLY A 113 12.57 23.03 17.17
CA GLY A 113 11.47 23.94 16.84
C GLY A 113 11.46 24.31 15.36
N THR A 114 10.48 25.08 14.96
CA THR A 114 10.34 25.53 13.58
C THR A 114 10.95 26.91 13.40
N VAL A 115 11.75 27.09 12.35
CA VAL A 115 12.39 28.35 11.97
C VAL A 115 11.88 28.76 10.60
N HIS A 116 11.03 29.78 10.57
CA HIS A 116 10.59 30.42 9.32
C HIS A 116 11.63 31.46 8.86
N TYR A 117 11.89 31.51 7.57
CA TYR A 117 12.83 32.45 6.98
C TYR A 117 12.35 32.95 5.62
N VAL A 118 12.82 34.13 5.23
CA VAL A 118 12.40 34.83 4.02
C VAL A 118 13.61 35.38 3.24
N SER A 119 13.41 35.64 1.94
CA SER A 119 14.31 36.49 1.14
C SER A 119 13.63 37.84 0.87
N GLU A 120 14.37 38.93 1.00
CA GLU A 120 13.87 40.30 0.72
C GLU A 120 13.81 40.62 -0.77
N TYR A 121 14.36 39.75 -1.63
CA TYR A 121 14.48 39.98 -3.09
C TYR A 121 13.25 39.56 -3.91
N GLY A 122 12.11 39.34 -3.27
CA GLY A 122 10.83 39.11 -3.92
C GLY A 122 9.70 38.83 -2.92
N PRO A 123 8.46 39.18 -3.27
CA PRO A 123 7.33 38.88 -2.41
C PRO A 123 7.05 37.37 -2.40
N GLY A 124 6.91 36.79 -1.20
CA GLY A 124 6.52 35.39 -1.04
C GLY A 124 7.66 34.37 -1.20
N ILE A 125 8.93 34.81 -1.19
CA ILE A 125 10.07 33.89 -1.12
C ILE A 125 10.30 33.54 0.35
N GLU A 126 9.70 32.48 0.83
CA GLU A 126 9.74 32.02 2.21
C GLU A 126 10.06 30.52 2.29
N GLY A 127 10.62 30.09 3.41
CA GLY A 127 10.94 28.70 3.68
C GLY A 127 10.92 28.39 5.18
N GLU A 128 11.05 27.12 5.49
CA GLU A 128 10.96 26.64 6.86
C GLU A 128 12.01 25.56 7.14
N ILE A 129 12.65 25.65 8.31
CA ILE A 129 13.49 24.56 8.85
C ILE A 129 12.81 24.00 10.09
N VAL A 130 12.45 22.72 10.04
CA VAL A 130 11.96 21.97 11.20
C VAL A 130 13.15 21.32 11.89
N VAL A 131 13.55 21.88 13.03
CA VAL A 131 14.66 21.32 13.83
C VAL A 131 14.12 20.29 14.81
N LEU A 132 14.45 19.04 14.58
CA LEU A 132 14.05 17.91 15.40
C LEU A 132 14.96 17.76 16.63
N PRO A 133 14.55 17.11 17.73
CA PRO A 133 15.44 16.75 18.84
C PRO A 133 16.71 16.00 18.36
N GLU A 134 17.80 16.08 19.11
CA GLU A 134 19.12 15.58 18.72
C GLU A 134 19.16 14.09 18.29
N ASN A 135 18.26 13.27 18.83
CA ASN A 135 18.16 11.85 18.50
C ASN A 135 16.94 11.49 17.65
N ALA A 136 16.18 12.48 17.18
CA ALA A 136 15.03 12.28 16.32
C ALA A 136 15.47 12.29 14.84
N SER A 137 14.84 11.47 14.05
CA SER A 137 15.03 11.42 12.60
C SER A 137 13.76 11.89 11.88
N THR A 138 13.86 12.21 10.59
CA THR A 138 12.67 12.46 9.76
C THR A 138 11.73 11.27 9.72
N ALA A 139 12.24 10.06 9.99
CA ALA A 139 11.44 8.86 10.14
C ALA A 139 10.46 8.93 11.33
N ASP A 140 10.75 9.69 12.38
CA ASP A 140 9.84 9.84 13.52
C ASP A 140 8.54 10.57 13.14
N LEU A 141 8.57 11.43 12.11
CA LEU A 141 7.37 12.08 11.57
C LEU A 141 6.42 11.09 10.88
N PHE A 142 6.93 9.97 10.39
CA PHE A 142 6.16 8.94 9.68
C PHE A 142 6.17 7.60 10.44
N ASN A 143 6.08 7.63 11.76
CA ASN A 143 6.05 6.43 12.62
C ASN A 143 7.24 5.48 12.40
N GLY A 144 8.45 6.04 12.32
CA GLY A 144 9.68 5.29 12.15
C GLY A 144 10.02 4.93 10.68
N ARG A 145 9.28 5.46 9.71
CA ARG A 145 9.55 5.28 8.27
C ARG A 145 10.21 6.51 7.67
N THR A 146 10.98 6.34 6.61
CA THR A 146 11.46 7.47 5.81
C THR A 146 10.28 8.09 5.02
N VAL A 147 10.42 9.33 4.55
CA VAL A 147 9.44 9.95 3.65
C VAL A 147 9.29 9.15 2.35
N GLU A 148 10.40 8.58 1.86
CA GLU A 148 10.43 7.71 0.69
C GLU A 148 9.63 6.43 0.90
N ASP A 149 9.83 5.73 2.02
CA ASP A 149 9.06 4.55 2.38
C ASP A 149 7.58 4.88 2.54
N TYR A 150 7.27 6.00 3.21
CA TYR A 150 5.90 6.46 3.36
C TYR A 150 5.24 6.76 2.01
N TYR A 151 5.95 7.49 1.13
CA TYR A 151 5.47 7.79 -0.23
C TYR A 151 5.22 6.50 -1.01
N ARG A 152 6.20 5.60 -1.04
CA ARG A 152 6.11 4.32 -1.75
C ARG A 152 4.88 3.53 -1.33
N ASP A 153 4.67 3.42 -0.03
CA ASP A 153 3.60 2.63 0.55
C ASP A 153 2.21 3.30 0.43
N THR A 154 2.17 4.64 0.39
CA THR A 154 0.91 5.41 0.45
C THR A 154 0.52 6.00 -0.90
N CYS A 155 1.46 6.62 -1.59
CA CYS A 155 1.25 7.36 -2.84
C CYS A 155 1.66 6.52 -4.06
N GLY A 156 2.65 5.62 -3.88
CA GLY A 156 3.25 4.84 -4.95
C GLY A 156 2.29 3.91 -5.68
N GLY A 157 1.19 3.50 -5.04
CA GLY A 157 0.16 2.69 -5.68
C GLY A 157 -0.47 3.35 -6.90
N CYS A 158 -0.64 4.68 -6.86
CA CYS A 158 -1.18 5.47 -7.97
C CYS A 158 -0.10 6.19 -8.77
N HIS A 159 0.88 6.79 -8.08
CA HIS A 159 1.88 7.66 -8.71
C HIS A 159 3.19 6.94 -9.08
N GLY A 160 3.26 5.63 -8.90
CA GLY A 160 4.46 4.83 -9.07
C GLY A 160 5.38 4.90 -7.85
N PRO A 161 5.96 3.77 -7.41
CA PRO A 161 6.82 3.71 -6.23
C PRO A 161 8.11 4.54 -6.37
N ASN A 162 8.61 4.71 -7.60
CA ASN A 162 9.73 5.60 -7.93
C ASN A 162 9.25 6.94 -8.52
N ARG A 163 7.98 7.29 -8.34
CA ARG A 163 7.34 8.52 -8.82
C ARG A 163 7.17 8.60 -10.35
N GLU A 164 7.33 7.50 -11.06
CA GLU A 164 7.24 7.38 -12.53
C GLU A 164 5.83 7.58 -13.08
N GLY A 165 4.80 7.54 -12.24
CA GLY A 165 3.39 7.62 -12.62
C GLY A 165 2.72 6.25 -12.68
N GLY A 166 1.44 6.25 -13.00
CA GLY A 166 0.57 5.08 -13.07
C GLY A 166 -0.84 5.55 -13.36
N THR A 167 -1.81 5.18 -12.53
CA THR A 167 -3.16 5.78 -12.56
C THR A 167 -3.15 7.25 -12.18
N GLY A 168 -2.19 7.67 -11.34
CA GLY A 168 -1.86 9.07 -11.08
C GLY A 168 -0.70 9.55 -11.95
N PRO A 169 -0.53 10.88 -12.12
CA PRO A 169 0.57 11.42 -12.91
C PRO A 169 1.94 11.11 -12.28
N ALA A 170 2.98 11.10 -13.12
CA ALA A 170 4.36 11.04 -12.63
C ALA A 170 4.69 12.23 -11.73
N LEU A 171 5.34 11.97 -10.59
CA LEU A 171 5.76 12.96 -9.59
C LEU A 171 7.29 13.05 -9.53
N ILE A 172 7.93 13.22 -10.68
CA ILE A 172 9.37 13.47 -10.83
C ILE A 172 9.60 14.93 -11.20
N PRO A 173 10.72 15.57 -10.82
CA PRO A 173 10.97 16.99 -11.05
C PRO A 173 10.67 17.45 -12.48
N ALA A 174 11.09 16.69 -13.48
CA ALA A 174 10.88 17.01 -14.91
C ALA A 174 9.39 17.07 -15.35
N ARG A 175 8.46 16.55 -14.54
CA ARG A 175 7.01 16.53 -14.82
C ARG A 175 6.20 17.44 -13.91
N LEU A 176 6.83 18.02 -12.88
CA LEU A 176 6.16 18.90 -11.93
C LEU A 176 6.14 20.33 -12.46
N THR A 177 4.97 20.80 -12.87
CA THR A 177 4.77 22.14 -13.49
C THR A 177 4.19 23.18 -12.54
N GLY A 178 3.63 22.75 -11.39
CA GLY A 178 3.11 23.62 -10.34
C GLY A 178 4.19 24.04 -9.34
N ASP A 179 3.94 25.06 -8.54
CA ASP A 179 4.76 25.43 -7.39
C ASP A 179 4.55 24.48 -6.19
N ASP A 180 5.31 24.65 -5.12
CA ASP A 180 5.23 23.78 -3.95
C ASP A 180 3.88 23.94 -3.23
N ALA A 181 3.33 25.16 -3.19
CA ALA A 181 2.02 25.42 -2.60
C ALA A 181 0.90 24.70 -3.38
N PHE A 182 1.01 24.62 -4.71
CA PHE A 182 0.08 23.84 -5.54
C PHE A 182 0.10 22.36 -5.14
N TYR A 183 1.28 21.74 -4.97
CA TYR A 183 1.39 20.33 -4.58
C TYR A 183 1.00 20.11 -3.14
N PHE A 184 1.36 21.01 -2.23
CA PHE A 184 0.89 20.97 -0.85
C PHE A 184 -0.64 20.95 -0.78
N ASN A 185 -1.30 21.93 -1.43
CA ASN A 185 -2.76 22.02 -1.44
C ASN A 185 -3.42 20.80 -2.13
N THR A 186 -2.76 20.25 -3.16
CA THR A 186 -3.25 19.05 -3.84
C THR A 186 -3.19 17.82 -2.93
N ILE A 187 -2.13 17.65 -2.16
CA ILE A 187 -2.01 16.54 -1.20
C ILE A 187 -2.98 16.77 -0.04
N GLN A 188 -3.02 17.97 0.53
CA GLN A 188 -3.85 18.30 1.68
C GLN A 188 -5.35 18.10 1.40
N ASN A 189 -5.84 18.61 0.26
CA ASN A 189 -7.27 18.67 -0.05
C ASN A 189 -7.73 17.61 -1.05
N GLY A 190 -6.80 16.80 -1.59
CA GLY A 190 -7.09 15.87 -2.67
C GLY A 190 -7.51 16.56 -3.96
N ARG A 191 -8.06 15.79 -4.88
CA ARG A 191 -8.65 16.29 -6.14
C ARG A 191 -10.09 15.81 -6.25
N PRO A 192 -11.08 16.67 -5.97
CA PRO A 192 -12.49 16.32 -6.09
C PRO A 192 -12.82 15.72 -7.46
N GLY A 193 -13.56 14.62 -7.47
CA GLY A 193 -13.92 13.90 -8.70
C GLY A 193 -12.83 12.97 -9.24
N THR A 194 -11.76 12.72 -8.45
CA THR A 194 -10.71 11.76 -8.79
C THR A 194 -10.42 10.85 -7.58
N VAL A 195 -9.65 9.80 -7.81
CA VAL A 195 -9.17 8.88 -6.76
C VAL A 195 -8.09 9.47 -5.84
N MET A 196 -7.68 10.73 -6.02
CA MET A 196 -6.70 11.40 -5.15
C MET A 196 -7.40 11.89 -3.87
N PRO A 197 -7.23 11.22 -2.71
CA PRO A 197 -7.95 11.57 -1.49
C PRO A 197 -7.37 12.82 -0.81
N PRO A 198 -8.14 13.50 0.07
CA PRO A 198 -7.67 14.62 0.87
C PRO A 198 -6.85 14.12 2.07
N TRP A 199 -5.54 14.02 1.92
CA TRP A 199 -4.64 13.44 2.92
C TRP A 199 -4.57 14.26 4.22
N GLY A 200 -4.83 15.57 4.19
CA GLY A 200 -4.93 16.37 5.42
C GLY A 200 -6.07 15.91 6.33
N SER A 201 -7.24 15.62 5.76
CA SER A 201 -8.36 15.05 6.53
C SER A 201 -8.17 13.58 6.88
N ALA A 202 -7.32 12.87 6.13
CA ALA A 202 -6.91 11.49 6.42
C ALA A 202 -5.79 11.38 7.48
N GLY A 203 -5.40 12.52 8.10
CA GLY A 203 -4.52 12.54 9.27
C GLY A 203 -3.08 12.96 9.03
N LEU A 204 -2.66 13.32 7.79
CA LEU A 204 -1.35 13.92 7.57
C LEU A 204 -1.29 15.33 8.14
N THR A 205 -0.22 15.63 8.89
CA THR A 205 0.06 17.00 9.33
C THR A 205 0.65 17.84 8.19
N ASP A 206 0.63 19.16 8.35
CA ASP A 206 1.21 20.07 7.36
C ASP A 206 2.71 19.81 7.16
N GLU A 207 3.46 19.49 8.23
CA GLU A 207 4.88 19.16 8.15
C GLU A 207 5.12 17.87 7.34
N GLN A 208 4.28 16.85 7.52
CA GLN A 208 4.35 15.61 6.75
C GLN A 208 4.06 15.86 5.27
N ILE A 209 3.07 16.71 4.97
CA ILE A 209 2.73 17.08 3.59
C ILE A 209 3.88 17.85 2.94
N TRP A 210 4.49 18.80 3.63
CA TRP A 210 5.66 19.52 3.12
C TRP A 210 6.86 18.60 2.89
N MET A 211 7.08 17.62 3.75
CA MET A 211 8.12 16.60 3.53
C MET A 211 7.86 15.79 2.26
N LEU A 212 6.60 15.45 1.99
CA LEU A 212 6.21 14.76 0.74
C LEU A 212 6.42 15.68 -0.48
N VAL A 213 6.11 16.97 -0.38
CA VAL A 213 6.40 17.94 -1.46
C VAL A 213 7.90 18.01 -1.74
N GLY A 214 8.72 18.12 -0.69
CA GLY A 214 10.18 18.08 -0.83
C GLY A 214 10.68 16.78 -1.47
N TYR A 215 10.11 15.66 -1.09
CA TYR A 215 10.46 14.36 -1.66
C TYR A 215 10.14 14.27 -3.16
N ILE A 216 8.95 14.68 -3.60
CA ILE A 216 8.62 14.66 -5.04
C ILE A 216 9.45 15.64 -5.87
N ARG A 217 10.00 16.69 -5.26
CA ARG A 217 10.92 17.65 -5.88
C ARG A 217 12.37 17.17 -5.97
N SER A 218 12.77 16.24 -5.11
CA SER A 218 14.12 15.67 -5.18
C SER A 218 14.28 14.79 -6.42
N GLU A 219 15.53 14.64 -6.90
CA GLU A 219 15.79 13.67 -7.96
C GLU A 219 15.48 12.26 -7.45
N PRO A 220 14.86 11.38 -8.28
CA PRO A 220 14.68 9.99 -7.94
C PRO A 220 16.01 9.33 -7.59
N SER A 221 16.06 8.52 -6.54
CA SER A 221 17.23 7.71 -6.23
C SER A 221 17.61 6.88 -7.46
N ALA A 222 18.81 7.04 -7.97
CA ALA A 222 19.29 6.27 -9.10
C ALA A 222 19.53 4.82 -8.65
N GLY A 223 18.72 3.89 -9.11
CA GLY A 223 18.90 2.47 -8.93
C GLY A 223 17.55 1.76 -8.75
N SER A 224 17.24 0.82 -9.63
CA SER A 224 16.30 -0.25 -9.29
C SER A 224 16.91 -0.99 -8.10
N ALA A 225 16.21 -1.03 -6.96
CA ALA A 225 16.66 -1.86 -5.85
C ALA A 225 16.70 -3.30 -6.35
N GLU A 226 17.89 -3.86 -6.45
CA GLU A 226 18.06 -5.28 -6.78
C GLU A 226 17.66 -6.11 -5.54
N TRP A 227 16.90 -7.16 -5.76
CA TRP A 227 16.48 -8.10 -4.73
C TRP A 227 16.37 -9.47 -5.39
N GLU A 228 17.44 -10.22 -5.29
CA GLU A 228 17.64 -11.44 -6.07
C GLU A 228 17.44 -12.71 -5.21
N LEU A 229 17.61 -13.86 -5.83
CA LEU A 229 17.33 -15.17 -5.22
C LEU A 229 18.06 -15.37 -3.89
N GLU A 230 19.32 -14.89 -3.78
CA GLU A 230 20.14 -15.00 -2.56
C GLU A 230 19.61 -14.11 -1.43
N ASP A 231 19.15 -12.90 -1.75
CA ASP A 231 18.57 -11.96 -0.78
C ASP A 231 17.24 -12.51 -0.24
N ILE A 232 16.41 -13.05 -1.14
CA ILE A 232 15.16 -13.70 -0.78
C ILE A 232 15.41 -14.88 0.14
N ALA A 233 16.31 -15.81 -0.25
CA ALA A 233 16.63 -16.99 0.55
C ALA A 233 17.22 -16.62 1.92
N GLY A 234 18.08 -15.58 1.95
CA GLY A 234 18.69 -15.08 3.18
C GLY A 234 17.71 -14.42 4.16
N SER A 235 16.56 -13.96 3.66
CA SER A 235 15.52 -13.30 4.48
C SER A 235 14.53 -14.27 5.12
N ARG A 236 14.59 -15.56 4.75
CA ARG A 236 13.62 -16.55 5.19
C ARG A 236 13.73 -16.85 6.69
N GLU A 237 12.63 -16.81 7.40
CA GLU A 237 12.53 -17.07 8.83
C GLU A 237 11.43 -18.10 9.13
N ILE A 238 11.78 -19.11 9.95
CA ILE A 238 10.80 -20.01 10.57
C ILE A 238 10.39 -19.38 11.90
N LEU A 239 9.14 -18.97 12.03
CA LEU A 239 8.61 -18.31 13.22
C LEU A 239 8.13 -19.33 14.26
N VAL A 240 7.50 -20.42 13.78
CA VAL A 240 7.04 -21.54 14.60
C VAL A 240 7.47 -22.83 13.93
N PRO A 241 8.29 -23.70 14.58
CA PRO A 241 8.66 -25.00 14.04
C PRO A 241 7.44 -25.90 13.79
N GLU A 242 7.46 -26.69 12.72
CA GLU A 242 6.31 -27.54 12.33
C GLU A 242 5.90 -28.54 13.45
N GLU A 243 6.89 -29.03 14.21
CA GLU A 243 6.67 -29.95 15.35
C GLU A 243 5.97 -29.31 16.56
N GLU A 244 5.95 -27.99 16.64
CA GLU A 244 5.26 -27.25 17.72
C GLU A 244 3.80 -26.89 17.34
N LEU A 245 3.41 -27.11 16.08
CA LEU A 245 2.09 -26.77 15.61
C LEU A 245 1.03 -27.79 16.08
N PRO A 246 -0.18 -27.33 16.43
CA PRO A 246 -1.25 -28.21 16.86
C PRO A 246 -1.70 -29.13 15.71
N SER A 247 -2.07 -30.35 16.03
CA SER A 247 -2.60 -31.32 15.05
C SER A 247 -4.10 -31.10 14.72
N THR A 248 -4.78 -30.26 15.50
CA THR A 248 -6.19 -29.87 15.32
C THR A 248 -6.34 -28.40 15.67
N PRO A 249 -7.36 -27.70 15.14
CA PRO A 249 -7.60 -26.31 15.48
C PRO A 249 -7.70 -26.07 17.00
N ILE A 250 -7.08 -24.99 17.48
CA ILE A 250 -7.16 -24.57 18.89
C ILE A 250 -8.41 -23.72 19.18
N HIS A 251 -9.20 -23.41 18.17
CA HIS A 251 -10.43 -22.64 18.21
C HIS A 251 -11.60 -23.48 17.67
N SER A 252 -12.81 -23.00 17.87
CA SER A 252 -14.04 -23.67 17.43
C SER A 252 -14.61 -23.15 16.12
N GLY A 253 -13.90 -22.22 15.44
CA GLY A 253 -14.35 -21.63 14.19
C GLY A 253 -14.36 -22.65 13.05
N ASN A 254 -15.30 -22.48 12.14
CA ASN A 254 -15.45 -23.29 10.95
C ASN A 254 -14.38 -22.90 9.92
N LEU A 255 -13.41 -23.79 9.67
CA LEU A 255 -12.29 -23.52 8.74
C LEU A 255 -12.73 -23.22 7.31
N ASP A 256 -13.89 -23.72 6.89
CA ASP A 256 -14.45 -23.46 5.57
C ASP A 256 -15.21 -22.12 5.51
N ASN A 257 -15.40 -21.43 6.65
CA ASN A 257 -16.15 -20.18 6.72
C ASN A 257 -15.52 -19.19 7.70
N LEU A 258 -14.20 -19.03 7.66
CA LEU A 258 -13.51 -17.96 8.38
C LEU A 258 -13.45 -16.70 7.52
N MET A 259 -13.61 -15.53 8.17
CA MET A 259 -13.36 -14.21 7.57
C MET A 259 -12.03 -13.68 8.03
N LEU A 260 -11.12 -13.48 7.09
CA LEU A 260 -9.84 -12.84 7.29
C LEU A 260 -9.95 -11.36 6.91
N VAL A 261 -9.81 -10.48 7.90
CA VAL A 261 -9.94 -9.04 7.74
C VAL A 261 -8.58 -8.38 7.83
N THR A 262 -8.15 -7.73 6.76
CA THR A 262 -6.90 -6.97 6.76
C THR A 262 -7.00 -5.77 7.66
N GLU A 263 -6.17 -5.69 8.68
CA GLU A 263 -5.96 -4.52 9.52
C GLU A 263 -4.79 -3.71 8.98
N ARG A 264 -5.11 -2.81 8.06
CA ARG A 264 -4.16 -2.19 7.12
C ARG A 264 -2.94 -1.53 7.78
N GLU A 265 -3.15 -0.75 8.85
CA GLU A 265 -2.06 -0.02 9.51
C GLU A 265 -1.50 -0.80 10.73
N ALA A 266 -2.26 -1.76 11.28
CA ALA A 266 -1.86 -2.56 12.43
C ALA A 266 -0.88 -3.70 12.11
N ARG A 267 -0.65 -4.01 10.83
CA ARG A 267 0.17 -5.15 10.38
C ARG A 267 -0.35 -6.49 10.91
N SER A 268 -1.65 -6.65 10.89
CA SER A 268 -2.34 -7.84 11.38
C SER A 268 -3.52 -8.22 10.48
N ILE A 269 -4.02 -9.41 10.72
CA ILE A 269 -5.24 -9.95 10.14
C ILE A 269 -6.12 -10.34 11.32
N ALA A 270 -7.30 -9.72 11.44
CA ALA A 270 -8.32 -10.20 12.36
C ALA A 270 -9.06 -11.37 11.73
N VAL A 271 -9.25 -12.45 12.50
CA VAL A 271 -9.93 -13.66 12.04
C VAL A 271 -11.25 -13.81 12.78
N PHE A 272 -12.33 -13.85 12.03
CA PHE A 272 -13.67 -14.08 12.55
C PHE A 272 -14.22 -15.42 12.07
N ASP A 273 -15.00 -16.06 12.91
CA ASP A 273 -15.88 -17.16 12.51
C ASP A 273 -17.16 -16.55 11.92
N ALA A 274 -17.43 -16.78 10.63
CA ALA A 274 -18.59 -16.21 9.97
C ALA A 274 -19.92 -16.87 10.38
N ASP A 275 -19.90 -18.11 10.89
CA ASP A 275 -21.12 -18.79 11.37
C ASP A 275 -21.63 -18.18 12.68
N THR A 276 -20.72 -17.80 13.58
CA THR A 276 -21.04 -17.26 14.91
C THR A 276 -20.82 -15.75 15.03
N HIS A 277 -20.20 -15.15 14.03
CA HIS A 277 -19.81 -13.73 14.02
C HIS A 277 -18.94 -13.36 15.23
N THR A 278 -17.95 -14.20 15.57
CA THR A 278 -17.07 -13.99 16.72
C THR A 278 -15.62 -13.82 16.30
N LEU A 279 -14.94 -12.87 16.93
CA LEU A 279 -13.49 -12.70 16.77
C LEU A 279 -12.78 -13.90 17.40
N LEU A 280 -11.97 -14.61 16.62
CA LEU A 280 -11.16 -15.74 17.08
C LEU A 280 -9.76 -15.29 17.51
N GLY A 281 -9.21 -14.29 16.86
CA GLY A 281 -7.88 -13.76 17.17
C GLY A 281 -7.33 -12.83 16.11
N HIS A 282 -6.09 -12.40 16.32
CA HIS A 282 -5.32 -11.59 15.38
C HIS A 282 -4.03 -12.32 15.01
N ILE A 283 -3.69 -12.31 13.74
CA ILE A 283 -2.47 -12.90 13.20
C ILE A 283 -1.53 -11.78 12.73
N SER A 284 -0.26 -11.83 13.12
CA SER A 284 0.74 -10.91 12.56
C SER A 284 0.88 -11.10 11.05
N ALA A 285 0.89 -10.02 10.31
CA ALA A 285 0.94 -10.02 8.85
C ALA A 285 1.89 -8.96 8.31
N SER A 286 2.02 -8.92 6.98
CA SER A 286 2.76 -7.89 6.26
C SER A 286 2.11 -6.51 6.42
N TYR A 287 2.91 -5.46 6.21
CA TYR A 287 2.38 -4.10 6.19
C TYR A 287 1.47 -3.90 4.97
N ARG A 288 0.27 -3.37 5.23
CA ARG A 288 -0.77 -3.21 4.21
C ARG A 288 -0.96 -4.50 3.42
N ALA A 289 -1.24 -5.57 4.15
CA ALA A 289 -1.57 -6.86 3.58
C ALA A 289 -2.56 -6.70 2.42
N HIS A 290 -2.21 -7.24 1.26
CA HIS A 290 -2.99 -7.02 0.05
C HIS A 290 -3.41 -8.33 -0.63
N GLY A 291 -2.44 -9.19 -0.97
CA GLY A 291 -2.70 -10.47 -1.61
C GLY A 291 -2.91 -11.58 -0.58
N TYR A 292 -3.89 -12.45 -0.84
CA TYR A 292 -4.14 -13.69 -0.11
C TYR A 292 -4.19 -14.85 -1.09
N ALA A 293 -3.61 -15.98 -0.71
CA ALA A 293 -3.75 -17.24 -1.41
C ALA A 293 -4.07 -18.33 -0.40
N PHE A 294 -5.17 -19.03 -0.62
CA PHE A 294 -5.63 -20.15 0.21
C PHE A 294 -5.19 -21.44 -0.45
N ASP A 295 -4.57 -22.36 0.31
CA ASP A 295 -4.11 -23.63 -0.22
C ASP A 295 -5.33 -24.50 -0.63
N PRO A 296 -5.52 -24.79 -1.93
CA PRO A 296 -6.68 -25.55 -2.38
C PRO A 296 -6.66 -27.01 -1.94
N THR A 297 -5.48 -27.52 -1.56
CA THR A 297 -5.27 -28.92 -1.15
C THR A 297 -5.31 -29.11 0.36
N ASN A 298 -5.23 -28.02 1.15
CA ASN A 298 -5.17 -28.08 2.61
C ASN A 298 -5.73 -26.81 3.27
N GLU A 299 -6.92 -26.89 3.81
CA GLU A 299 -7.65 -25.83 4.48
C GLU A 299 -6.89 -25.10 5.60
N ARG A 300 -5.80 -25.71 6.06
CA ARG A 300 -4.98 -25.18 7.15
C ARG A 300 -4.17 -23.97 6.73
N TRP A 301 -3.74 -23.90 5.44
CA TRP A 301 -2.71 -22.96 5.03
C TRP A 301 -3.26 -21.78 4.24
N VAL A 302 -2.84 -20.60 4.67
CA VAL A 302 -3.06 -19.34 3.95
C VAL A 302 -1.72 -18.61 3.79
N TYR A 303 -1.56 -17.96 2.67
CA TYR A 303 -0.42 -17.10 2.38
C TYR A 303 -0.90 -15.66 2.26
N ASN A 304 -0.08 -14.74 2.76
CA ASN A 304 -0.38 -13.31 2.70
C ASN A 304 0.87 -12.52 2.35
N VAL A 305 0.74 -11.55 1.44
CA VAL A 305 1.81 -10.64 1.05
C VAL A 305 1.36 -9.19 1.20
N GLY A 306 2.29 -8.29 1.48
CA GLY A 306 1.98 -6.87 1.60
C GLY A 306 3.03 -5.94 1.01
N ARG A 307 2.79 -4.65 1.21
CA ARG A 307 3.53 -3.55 0.60
C ARG A 307 4.95 -3.35 1.14
N ASP A 308 5.39 -4.14 2.10
CA ASP A 308 6.77 -4.21 2.60
C ASP A 308 7.56 -5.41 2.05
N GLY A 309 6.96 -6.13 1.09
CA GLY A 309 7.59 -7.24 0.39
C GLY A 309 7.66 -8.54 1.18
N TRP A 310 7.07 -8.62 2.35
CA TRP A 310 7.04 -9.84 3.16
C TRP A 310 5.89 -10.74 2.76
N LEU A 311 6.20 -11.99 2.44
CA LEU A 311 5.28 -13.10 2.30
C LEU A 311 5.25 -13.89 3.62
N PHE A 312 4.05 -14.08 4.17
CA PHE A 312 3.79 -14.89 5.36
C PHE A 312 3.06 -16.17 4.98
N LYS A 313 3.49 -17.28 5.57
CA LYS A 313 2.70 -18.51 5.63
C LYS A 313 1.99 -18.56 6.98
N ILE A 314 0.70 -18.76 6.95
CA ILE A 314 -0.21 -18.67 8.09
C ILE A 314 -0.85 -20.03 8.35
N ASP A 315 -0.87 -20.43 9.61
CA ASP A 315 -1.56 -21.62 10.11
C ASP A 315 -2.93 -21.23 10.71
N LEU A 316 -3.99 -21.58 10.02
CA LEU A 316 -5.36 -21.34 10.51
C LEU A 316 -5.72 -22.19 11.72
N TYR A 317 -5.03 -23.32 11.99
CA TYR A 317 -5.30 -24.13 13.19
C TYR A 317 -4.85 -23.42 14.47
N SER A 318 -3.72 -22.73 14.43
CA SER A 318 -3.18 -21.99 15.59
C SER A 318 -3.41 -20.48 15.51
N LEU A 319 -3.96 -19.96 14.40
CA LEU A 319 -4.09 -18.52 14.10
C LEU A 319 -2.76 -17.78 14.25
N GLN A 320 -1.71 -18.34 13.66
CA GLN A 320 -0.36 -17.77 13.73
C GLN A 320 0.33 -17.73 12.37
N ALA A 321 1.17 -16.71 12.17
CA ALA A 321 2.18 -16.75 11.12
C ALA A 321 3.27 -17.74 11.54
N VAL A 322 3.56 -18.71 10.69
CA VAL A 322 4.51 -19.80 11.02
C VAL A 322 5.85 -19.66 10.27
N MET A 323 5.84 -18.94 9.16
CA MET A 323 7.02 -18.70 8.35
C MET A 323 6.86 -17.40 7.59
N LYS A 324 7.96 -16.72 7.32
CA LYS A 324 7.97 -15.54 6.43
C LYS A 324 9.23 -15.50 5.59
N VAL A 325 9.13 -14.83 4.45
CA VAL A 325 10.25 -14.54 3.56
C VAL A 325 10.02 -13.20 2.87
N ARG A 326 11.06 -12.40 2.67
CA ARG A 326 10.95 -11.14 1.96
C ARG A 326 11.20 -11.36 0.47
N VAL A 327 10.15 -11.32 -0.34
CA VAL A 327 10.20 -11.63 -1.78
C VAL A 327 10.49 -10.42 -2.65
N GLY A 328 10.46 -9.23 -2.07
CA GLY A 328 10.72 -7.97 -2.72
C GLY A 328 10.80 -6.84 -1.70
N LEU A 329 10.78 -5.61 -2.15
CA LEU A 329 10.73 -4.42 -1.31
C LEU A 329 9.33 -3.79 -1.29
N ASP A 330 8.52 -4.10 -2.32
CA ASP A 330 7.11 -3.74 -2.46
C ASP A 330 6.42 -4.83 -3.29
N SER A 331 5.42 -5.52 -2.72
CA SER A 331 4.73 -6.64 -3.37
C SER A 331 3.22 -6.43 -3.33
N ARG A 332 2.50 -7.09 -4.25
CA ARG A 332 1.05 -6.95 -4.32
C ARG A 332 0.31 -8.25 -4.65
N GLY A 333 0.57 -8.83 -5.80
CA GLY A 333 -0.13 -10.02 -6.29
C GLY A 333 0.40 -11.29 -5.65
N LEU A 334 -0.49 -12.24 -5.38
CA LEU A 334 -0.16 -13.54 -4.78
C LEU A 334 -1.09 -14.61 -5.33
N ALA A 335 -0.56 -15.75 -5.75
CA ALA A 335 -1.32 -16.94 -6.08
C ALA A 335 -0.59 -18.20 -5.61
N ILE A 336 -1.35 -19.28 -5.42
CA ILE A 336 -0.83 -20.62 -5.14
C ILE A 336 -1.27 -21.55 -6.28
N SER A 337 -0.42 -22.50 -6.67
CA SER A 337 -0.77 -23.50 -7.68
C SER A 337 -1.89 -24.43 -7.18
N ASP A 338 -2.76 -24.87 -8.08
CA ASP A 338 -3.90 -25.75 -7.79
C ASP A 338 -3.49 -27.06 -7.08
N ASP A 339 -2.25 -27.51 -7.30
CA ASP A 339 -1.68 -28.68 -6.62
C ASP A 339 -1.02 -28.36 -5.25
N GLY A 340 -1.05 -27.10 -4.80
CA GLY A 340 -0.51 -26.66 -3.51
C GLY A 340 1.02 -26.66 -3.43
N ARG A 341 1.76 -26.82 -4.55
CA ARG A 341 3.23 -26.93 -4.51
C ARG A 341 3.98 -25.63 -4.59
N TYR A 342 3.44 -24.64 -5.30
CA TYR A 342 4.14 -23.40 -5.61
C TYR A 342 3.32 -22.19 -5.22
N VAL A 343 4.00 -21.19 -4.68
CA VAL A 343 3.46 -19.85 -4.48
C VAL A 343 4.17 -18.92 -5.44
N ILE A 344 3.44 -18.05 -6.13
CA ILE A 344 4.00 -16.98 -6.95
C ILE A 344 3.59 -15.62 -6.37
N VAL A 345 4.57 -14.73 -6.28
CA VAL A 345 4.36 -13.35 -5.81
C VAL A 345 4.77 -12.37 -6.89
N GLY A 346 3.90 -11.43 -7.19
CA GLY A 346 4.17 -10.30 -8.07
C GLY A 346 4.65 -9.08 -7.29
N ASN A 347 5.80 -8.55 -7.68
CA ASN A 347 6.42 -7.41 -7.03
C ASN A 347 6.25 -6.12 -7.84
N TYR A 348 6.23 -5.01 -7.12
CA TYR A 348 6.35 -3.66 -7.66
C TYR A 348 7.80 -3.20 -7.64
N ILE A 349 8.55 -3.52 -6.56
CA ILE A 349 9.96 -3.23 -6.39
C ILE A 349 10.69 -4.47 -5.86
N PRO A 350 11.71 -4.94 -6.54
CA PRO A 350 11.98 -4.70 -7.96
C PRO A 350 10.82 -5.19 -8.83
N ALA A 351 10.78 -4.80 -10.10
CA ALA A 351 9.79 -5.29 -11.07
C ALA A 351 10.11 -6.77 -11.39
N THR A 352 9.57 -7.68 -10.59
CA THR A 352 9.81 -9.13 -10.67
C THR A 352 8.56 -9.93 -10.30
N ALA A 353 8.58 -11.20 -10.67
CA ALA A 353 7.75 -12.23 -10.04
C ALA A 353 8.66 -13.30 -9.43
N VAL A 354 8.29 -13.78 -8.24
CA VAL A 354 9.06 -14.79 -7.51
C VAL A 354 8.23 -16.04 -7.33
N ILE A 355 8.78 -17.18 -7.72
CA ILE A 355 8.17 -18.49 -7.47
C ILE A 355 8.89 -19.16 -6.31
N LEU A 356 8.12 -19.67 -5.36
CA LEU A 356 8.61 -20.31 -4.14
C LEU A 356 7.96 -21.69 -3.98
N ASP A 357 8.64 -22.59 -3.29
CA ASP A 357 8.04 -23.80 -2.76
C ASP A 357 7.03 -23.43 -1.65
N ALA A 358 5.77 -23.82 -1.80
CA ALA A 358 4.69 -23.43 -0.90
C ALA A 358 4.87 -24.00 0.52
N LYS A 359 5.48 -25.18 0.65
CA LYS A 359 5.70 -25.80 1.96
C LYS A 359 6.79 -25.10 2.76
N THR A 360 7.93 -24.79 2.10
CA THR A 360 9.14 -24.33 2.76
C THR A 360 9.40 -22.84 2.62
N LEU A 361 8.73 -22.15 1.71
CA LEU A 361 8.99 -20.79 1.25
C LEU A 361 10.43 -20.60 0.71
N GLU A 362 11.07 -21.68 0.25
CA GLU A 362 12.34 -21.56 -0.47
C GLU A 362 12.11 -20.94 -1.85
N PRO A 363 12.84 -19.88 -2.22
CA PRO A 363 12.70 -19.29 -3.54
C PRO A 363 13.29 -20.20 -4.62
N LEU A 364 12.51 -20.45 -5.66
CA LEU A 364 12.89 -21.34 -6.77
C LEU A 364 13.31 -20.54 -8.00
N LYS A 365 12.64 -19.42 -8.28
CA LYS A 365 12.90 -18.60 -9.46
C LYS A 365 12.51 -17.15 -9.24
N VAL A 366 13.37 -16.24 -9.71
CA VAL A 366 13.05 -14.82 -9.91
C VAL A 366 12.87 -14.59 -11.42
N ILE A 367 11.80 -13.92 -11.80
CA ILE A 367 11.46 -13.59 -13.19
C ILE A 367 11.39 -12.07 -13.27
N HIS A 368 12.34 -11.44 -13.99
CA HIS A 368 12.30 -10.00 -14.24
C HIS A 368 11.19 -9.67 -15.23
N THR A 369 10.31 -8.76 -14.83
CA THR A 369 9.11 -8.41 -15.57
C THR A 369 9.34 -7.17 -16.42
N ARG A 370 10.24 -7.31 -17.41
CA ARG A 370 10.54 -6.29 -18.41
C ARG A 370 9.84 -6.62 -19.72
N GLY A 371 9.20 -5.62 -20.32
CA GLY A 371 8.49 -5.78 -21.57
C GLY A 371 8.36 -4.48 -22.35
N THR A 372 7.92 -4.60 -23.61
CA THR A 372 7.62 -3.45 -24.46
C THR A 372 6.19 -3.01 -24.21
N ASN A 373 5.98 -1.74 -23.88
CA ASN A 373 4.63 -1.16 -23.70
C ASN A 373 3.93 -0.93 -25.06
N PRO A 374 2.62 -0.61 -25.09
CA PRO A 374 1.91 -0.34 -26.34
C PRO A 374 2.48 0.81 -27.18
N ASP A 375 3.22 1.75 -26.58
CA ASP A 375 3.90 2.85 -27.28
C ASP A 375 5.24 2.45 -27.90
N GLY A 376 5.70 1.19 -27.67
CA GLY A 376 6.95 0.66 -28.20
C GLY A 376 8.18 0.92 -27.33
N GLU A 377 8.00 1.32 -26.08
CA GLU A 377 9.07 1.59 -25.12
C GLU A 377 9.35 0.34 -24.26
N GLU A 378 10.63 0.04 -24.04
CA GLU A 378 11.04 -0.99 -23.08
C GLU A 378 10.92 -0.45 -21.65
N VAL A 379 10.13 -1.13 -20.81
CA VAL A 379 9.87 -0.73 -19.43
C VAL A 379 10.05 -1.91 -18.47
N ASP A 380 10.57 -1.63 -17.29
CA ASP A 380 10.45 -2.53 -16.15
C ASP A 380 9.03 -2.38 -15.59
N SER A 381 8.30 -3.48 -15.49
CA SER A 381 6.86 -3.44 -15.24
C SER A 381 6.49 -4.11 -13.94
N ARG A 382 5.74 -3.39 -13.11
CA ARG A 382 5.14 -3.93 -11.90
C ARG A 382 4.16 -5.05 -12.23
N VAL A 383 4.09 -6.07 -11.38
CA VAL A 383 3.09 -7.13 -11.49
C VAL A 383 1.91 -6.77 -10.60
N CYS A 384 0.79 -6.39 -11.20
CA CYS A 384 -0.39 -5.96 -10.45
C CYS A 384 -1.35 -7.09 -10.10
N ILE A 385 -1.33 -8.20 -10.84
CA ILE A 385 -2.15 -9.39 -10.61
C ILE A 385 -1.28 -10.63 -10.77
N THR A 386 -1.56 -11.61 -9.92
CA THR A 386 -1.19 -13.02 -10.09
C THR A 386 -2.45 -13.87 -9.90
N SER A 387 -2.68 -14.79 -10.82
CA SER A 387 -3.81 -15.73 -10.75
C SER A 387 -3.32 -17.13 -11.02
N ASP A 388 -3.97 -18.12 -10.45
CA ASP A 388 -3.84 -19.53 -10.84
C ASP A 388 -4.95 -19.90 -11.81
N VAL A 389 -4.66 -20.82 -12.71
CA VAL A 389 -5.62 -21.40 -13.66
C VAL A 389 -5.76 -22.87 -13.37
N SER A 390 -6.99 -23.34 -13.19
CA SER A 390 -7.23 -24.75 -12.88
C SER A 390 -6.73 -25.69 -13.99
N PRO A 391 -5.83 -26.64 -13.66
CA PRO A 391 -5.33 -27.64 -14.60
C PRO A 391 -6.43 -28.51 -15.22
N ASP A 392 -7.49 -28.77 -14.46
CA ASP A 392 -8.61 -29.59 -14.90
C ASP A 392 -9.47 -28.88 -15.96
N LEU A 393 -9.48 -27.54 -15.96
CA LEU A 393 -10.25 -26.72 -16.91
C LEU A 393 -9.44 -26.35 -18.15
N VAL A 394 -8.23 -25.82 -17.96
CA VAL A 394 -7.40 -25.28 -19.06
C VAL A 394 -5.97 -25.81 -19.04
N GLY A 395 -5.26 -25.72 -17.91
CA GLY A 395 -3.88 -26.13 -17.76
C GLY A 395 -3.20 -25.54 -16.53
N PRO A 396 -2.02 -26.08 -16.16
CA PRO A 396 -1.29 -25.71 -14.93
C PRO A 396 -0.53 -24.40 -15.12
N TYR A 397 -1.22 -23.29 -15.09
CA TYR A 397 -0.65 -21.98 -15.41
C TYR A 397 -0.86 -20.96 -14.29
N PHE A 398 0.18 -20.15 -14.03
CA PHE A 398 -0.01 -18.83 -13.42
C PHE A 398 -0.19 -17.78 -14.51
N ILE A 399 -1.03 -16.77 -14.24
CA ILE A 399 -1.20 -15.58 -15.08
C ILE A 399 -0.67 -14.38 -14.30
N LEU A 400 0.19 -13.59 -14.94
CA LEU A 400 0.68 -12.31 -14.43
C LEU A 400 0.16 -11.18 -15.31
N ALA A 401 -0.34 -10.12 -14.69
CA ALA A 401 -0.63 -8.86 -15.38
C ALA A 401 0.48 -7.84 -15.11
N LEU A 402 1.16 -7.44 -16.16
CA LEU A 402 2.25 -6.47 -16.15
C LEU A 402 1.70 -5.07 -16.41
N LYS A 403 1.77 -4.24 -15.38
CA LYS A 403 1.06 -2.97 -15.31
C LYS A 403 1.48 -1.99 -16.41
N GLU A 404 2.74 -1.61 -16.46
CA GLU A 404 3.27 -0.60 -17.38
C GLU A 404 3.55 -1.16 -18.77
N ALA A 405 3.99 -2.42 -18.84
CA ALA A 405 4.24 -3.08 -20.12
C ALA A 405 2.93 -3.39 -20.87
N GLY A 406 1.79 -3.37 -20.18
CA GLY A 406 0.51 -3.67 -20.82
C GLY A 406 0.44 -5.07 -21.41
N GLN A 407 1.06 -6.03 -20.73
CA GLN A 407 1.21 -7.41 -21.16
C GLN A 407 0.60 -8.37 -20.14
N LEU A 408 0.15 -9.52 -20.62
CA LEU A 408 -0.14 -10.67 -19.77
C LEU A 408 0.88 -11.76 -20.02
N TRP A 409 1.40 -12.34 -18.97
CA TRP A 409 2.32 -13.46 -19.03
C TRP A 409 1.69 -14.70 -18.42
N ARG A 410 1.81 -15.82 -19.11
CA ARG A 410 1.40 -17.14 -18.64
C ARG A 410 2.64 -17.95 -18.32
N ILE A 411 2.69 -18.56 -17.14
CA ILE A 411 3.80 -19.38 -16.65
C ILE A 411 3.32 -20.79 -16.46
N ASP A 412 3.93 -21.75 -17.15
CA ASP A 412 3.63 -23.18 -17.01
C ASP A 412 4.40 -23.76 -15.82
N TYR A 413 3.69 -24.05 -14.72
CA TYR A 413 4.30 -24.62 -13.52
C TYR A 413 4.37 -26.16 -13.53
N SER A 414 3.93 -26.82 -14.60
CA SER A 414 4.20 -28.25 -14.79
C SER A 414 5.64 -28.52 -15.23
N GLN A 415 6.32 -27.49 -15.73
CA GLN A 415 7.70 -27.57 -16.21
C GLN A 415 8.68 -27.05 -15.15
N PRO A 416 9.83 -27.72 -14.94
CA PRO A 416 10.76 -27.34 -13.86
C PRO A 416 11.46 -25.99 -14.08
N ASP A 417 11.48 -25.48 -15.31
CA ASP A 417 12.07 -24.20 -15.69
C ASP A 417 11.06 -23.06 -15.79
N PHE A 418 9.77 -23.33 -15.52
CA PHE A 418 8.69 -22.36 -15.51
C PHE A 418 8.69 -21.47 -16.76
N PRO A 419 8.46 -22.02 -17.96
CA PRO A 419 8.49 -21.25 -19.20
C PRO A 419 7.38 -20.21 -19.24
N VAL A 420 7.68 -19.06 -19.89
CA VAL A 420 6.81 -17.89 -19.94
C VAL A 420 6.31 -17.69 -21.37
N GLU A 421 5.01 -17.61 -21.54
CA GLU A 421 4.35 -17.15 -22.77
C GLU A 421 3.72 -15.78 -22.56
N ARG A 422 3.70 -14.91 -23.58
CA ARG A 422 3.30 -13.50 -23.46
C ARG A 422 2.16 -13.17 -24.41
N VAL A 423 1.25 -12.31 -23.95
CA VAL A 423 0.30 -11.57 -24.80
C VAL A 423 0.63 -10.10 -24.65
N GLU A 424 0.99 -9.45 -25.74
CA GLU A 424 1.39 -8.04 -25.80
C GLU A 424 0.22 -7.15 -26.23
N ASN A 425 0.35 -5.83 -26.02
CA ASN A 425 -0.64 -4.82 -26.43
C ASN A 425 -2.04 -5.09 -25.85
N VAL A 426 -2.12 -5.49 -24.60
CA VAL A 426 -3.39 -5.71 -23.88
C VAL A 426 -4.05 -4.39 -23.51
N GLY A 427 -3.24 -3.43 -23.07
CA GLY A 427 -3.62 -2.06 -22.71
C GLY A 427 -2.43 -1.32 -22.11
N HIS A 428 -2.60 -0.04 -21.69
CA HIS A 428 -1.48 0.74 -21.16
C HIS A 428 -1.19 0.47 -19.69
N ILE A 429 -2.12 0.74 -18.81
CA ILE A 429 -1.95 0.55 -17.36
C ILE A 429 -2.89 -0.56 -16.91
N LEU A 430 -2.37 -1.80 -16.88
CA LEU A 430 -3.15 -2.92 -16.40
C LEU A 430 -3.32 -2.86 -14.88
N HIS A 431 -4.47 -3.31 -14.44
CA HIS A 431 -4.81 -3.43 -13.03
C HIS A 431 -5.74 -4.64 -12.88
N ASP A 432 -6.23 -4.94 -11.74
CA ASP A 432 -7.07 -6.06 -11.38
C ASP A 432 -7.72 -6.85 -12.52
N GLY A 433 -7.93 -8.12 -12.30
CA GLY A 433 -8.52 -9.02 -13.30
C GLY A 433 -9.09 -10.26 -12.64
N PHE A 434 -9.85 -11.04 -13.43
CA PHE A 434 -10.47 -12.26 -12.95
C PHE A 434 -10.70 -13.26 -14.10
N LEU A 435 -10.82 -14.53 -13.74
CA LEU A 435 -11.16 -15.60 -14.67
C LEU A 435 -12.68 -15.74 -14.85
N SER A 436 -13.12 -16.19 -16.03
CA SER A 436 -14.46 -16.73 -16.17
C SER A 436 -14.62 -18.02 -15.35
N PRO A 437 -15.84 -18.39 -14.93
CA PRO A 437 -16.05 -19.61 -14.12
C PRO A 437 -15.49 -20.90 -14.72
N ASP A 438 -15.40 -20.97 -16.04
CA ASP A 438 -14.82 -22.10 -16.79
C ASP A 438 -13.32 -21.94 -17.08
N ASN A 439 -12.67 -20.91 -16.55
CA ASN A 439 -11.27 -20.52 -16.75
C ASN A 439 -10.84 -20.35 -18.22
N THR A 440 -11.78 -20.30 -19.17
CA THR A 440 -11.44 -20.14 -20.60
C THR A 440 -11.09 -18.71 -20.98
N ARG A 441 -11.51 -17.73 -20.18
CA ARG A 441 -11.26 -16.30 -20.40
C ARG A 441 -10.69 -15.64 -19.15
N PHE A 442 -9.74 -14.74 -19.38
CA PHE A 442 -9.24 -13.83 -18.35
C PHE A 442 -9.62 -12.40 -18.72
N TYR A 443 -10.26 -11.70 -17.80
CA TYR A 443 -10.66 -10.32 -17.94
C TYR A 443 -9.71 -9.45 -17.11
N VAL A 444 -9.10 -8.43 -17.73
CA VAL A 444 -8.17 -7.53 -17.05
C VAL A 444 -8.49 -6.08 -17.38
N ALA A 445 -8.49 -5.22 -16.36
CA ALA A 445 -8.72 -3.79 -16.52
C ALA A 445 -7.51 -3.11 -17.17
N SER A 446 -7.72 -2.32 -18.21
CA SER A 446 -6.79 -1.31 -18.70
C SER A 446 -7.30 0.06 -18.24
N GLN A 447 -6.69 0.58 -17.16
CA GLN A 447 -7.27 1.71 -16.43
C GLN A 447 -7.20 3.04 -17.20
N THR A 448 -6.12 3.28 -17.94
CA THR A 448 -5.99 4.52 -18.72
C THR A 448 -6.68 4.46 -20.08
N ASP A 449 -6.97 3.26 -20.57
CA ASP A 449 -7.69 3.06 -21.82
C ASP A 449 -9.21 2.91 -21.61
N ASN A 450 -9.66 2.75 -20.36
CA ASN A 450 -11.08 2.68 -20.02
C ASN A 450 -11.82 1.44 -20.56
N TRP A 451 -11.11 0.29 -20.63
CA TRP A 451 -11.71 -0.98 -21.05
C TRP A 451 -11.31 -2.16 -20.17
N MET A 452 -12.09 -3.23 -20.27
CA MET A 452 -11.69 -4.57 -19.85
C MET A 452 -11.18 -5.34 -21.07
N ALA A 453 -9.91 -5.75 -21.04
CA ALA A 453 -9.38 -6.64 -22.08
C ALA A 453 -9.77 -8.10 -21.80
N VAL A 454 -10.06 -8.86 -22.84
CA VAL A 454 -10.50 -10.25 -22.77
C VAL A 454 -9.48 -11.16 -23.43
N ILE A 455 -8.94 -12.10 -22.67
CA ILE A 455 -7.92 -13.05 -23.12
C ILE A 455 -8.53 -14.45 -23.20
N ASP A 456 -8.34 -15.11 -24.34
CA ASP A 456 -8.55 -16.54 -24.46
C ASP A 456 -7.39 -17.26 -23.77
N VAL A 457 -7.64 -17.84 -22.60
CA VAL A 457 -6.61 -18.45 -21.74
C VAL A 457 -6.00 -19.69 -22.40
N LYS A 458 -6.82 -20.47 -23.14
CA LYS A 458 -6.37 -21.70 -23.79
C LYS A 458 -5.44 -21.43 -24.98
N ASN A 459 -5.83 -20.49 -25.85
CA ASN A 459 -5.06 -20.15 -27.05
C ASN A 459 -4.05 -19.02 -26.81
N TRP A 460 -4.03 -18.47 -25.61
CA TRP A 460 -3.19 -17.42 -25.09
C TRP A 460 -3.11 -16.20 -26.02
N LYS A 461 -4.24 -15.54 -26.22
CA LYS A 461 -4.36 -14.38 -27.10
C LYS A 461 -5.45 -13.43 -26.64
N LEU A 462 -5.24 -12.14 -26.89
CA LEU A 462 -6.27 -11.11 -26.78
C LEU A 462 -7.37 -11.37 -27.83
N ILE A 463 -8.62 -11.41 -27.40
CA ILE A 463 -9.77 -11.66 -28.28
C ILE A 463 -10.76 -10.50 -28.32
N ASP A 464 -10.80 -9.64 -27.31
CA ASP A 464 -11.74 -8.52 -27.26
C ASP A 464 -11.29 -7.43 -26.30
N ARG A 465 -11.93 -6.24 -26.38
CA ARG A 465 -11.85 -5.13 -25.43
C ARG A 465 -13.26 -4.58 -25.21
N ILE A 466 -13.72 -4.58 -23.97
CA ILE A 466 -15.04 -4.10 -23.59
C ILE A 466 -14.87 -2.66 -23.07
N GLU A 467 -15.36 -1.67 -23.78
CA GLU A 467 -15.29 -0.25 -23.38
C GLU A 467 -16.23 0.00 -22.19
N THR A 468 -15.76 -0.30 -20.99
CA THR A 468 -16.58 -0.28 -19.76
C THR A 468 -16.73 1.12 -19.16
N GLY A 469 -15.77 2.03 -19.38
CA GLY A 469 -15.78 3.40 -18.83
C GLY A 469 -14.54 3.73 -18.00
N GLU A 470 -14.55 4.90 -17.34
CA GLU A 470 -13.35 5.48 -16.72
C GLU A 470 -12.77 4.62 -15.59
N THR A 471 -11.50 4.23 -15.76
CA THR A 471 -10.68 3.52 -14.78
C THR A 471 -11.39 2.30 -14.19
N PRO A 472 -11.67 1.27 -14.99
CA PRO A 472 -12.29 0.05 -14.47
C PRO A 472 -11.45 -0.58 -13.36
N HIS A 473 -12.12 -1.05 -12.30
CA HIS A 473 -11.49 -1.64 -11.13
C HIS A 473 -12.32 -2.81 -10.62
N PRO A 474 -12.18 -4.00 -11.22
CA PRO A 474 -13.05 -5.12 -10.88
C PRO A 474 -12.81 -5.68 -9.47
N GLY A 475 -11.70 -5.32 -8.80
CA GLY A 475 -11.26 -6.03 -7.61
C GLY A 475 -11.00 -7.50 -7.96
N SER A 476 -11.56 -8.42 -7.20
CA SER A 476 -11.54 -9.86 -7.55
C SER A 476 -12.54 -10.22 -8.66
N GLY A 477 -13.31 -9.23 -9.16
CA GLY A 477 -14.40 -9.43 -10.11
C GLY A 477 -15.67 -9.99 -9.48
N ALA A 478 -16.75 -9.89 -10.24
CA ALA A 478 -17.99 -10.58 -9.94
C ALA A 478 -18.49 -11.27 -11.20
N THR A 479 -18.74 -12.55 -11.10
CA THR A 479 -19.40 -13.34 -12.15
C THR A 479 -20.58 -14.09 -11.56
N TRP A 480 -21.61 -14.30 -12.36
CA TRP A 480 -22.79 -15.06 -11.94
C TRP A 480 -23.57 -15.62 -13.12
N THR A 481 -24.41 -16.58 -12.85
CA THR A 481 -25.37 -17.12 -13.81
C THR A 481 -26.78 -16.64 -13.48
N ALA A 482 -27.46 -16.04 -14.45
CA ALA A 482 -28.87 -15.67 -14.35
C ALA A 482 -29.56 -15.87 -15.72
N ASN A 483 -30.83 -16.35 -15.71
CA ASN A 483 -31.62 -16.57 -16.92
C ASN A 483 -30.90 -17.45 -17.99
N GLY A 484 -30.04 -18.38 -17.54
CA GLY A 484 -29.28 -19.29 -18.42
C GLY A 484 -28.12 -18.62 -19.15
N ARG A 485 -27.68 -17.44 -18.71
CA ARG A 485 -26.51 -16.71 -19.20
C ARG A 485 -25.54 -16.42 -18.09
N GLN A 486 -24.27 -16.28 -18.43
CA GLN A 486 -23.21 -15.87 -17.51
C GLN A 486 -22.88 -14.40 -17.73
N TYR A 487 -22.70 -13.68 -16.63
CA TYR A 487 -22.41 -12.25 -16.62
C TYR A 487 -21.11 -11.99 -15.85
N GLY A 488 -20.43 -10.92 -16.23
CA GLY A 488 -19.32 -10.33 -15.51
C GLY A 488 -19.60 -8.86 -15.21
N ALA A 489 -18.99 -8.32 -14.15
CA ALA A 489 -19.18 -6.92 -13.80
C ALA A 489 -17.90 -6.29 -13.25
N THR A 490 -17.81 -4.97 -13.38
CA THR A 490 -16.77 -4.13 -12.77
C THR A 490 -17.38 -2.87 -12.18
N VAL A 491 -16.83 -2.42 -11.05
CA VAL A 491 -16.96 -1.03 -10.60
C VAL A 491 -15.87 -0.18 -11.27
N HIS A 492 -15.93 1.12 -11.08
CA HIS A 492 -14.96 2.06 -11.65
C HIS A 492 -14.35 2.93 -10.57
N ALA A 493 -13.02 3.10 -10.62
CA ALA A 493 -12.30 4.01 -9.74
C ALA A 493 -12.27 5.46 -10.27
N GLY A 494 -12.71 5.71 -11.51
CA GLY A 494 -12.76 7.02 -12.14
C GLY A 494 -14.15 7.64 -12.23
N GLU A 495 -15.21 6.83 -12.16
CA GLU A 495 -16.60 7.31 -12.28
C GLU A 495 -17.56 6.49 -11.42
N GLY A 496 -18.76 7.07 -11.17
CA GLY A 496 -19.80 6.45 -10.34
C GLY A 496 -20.74 5.56 -11.17
N LYS A 497 -20.28 4.36 -11.54
CA LYS A 497 -21.14 3.34 -12.18
C LYS A 497 -20.60 1.91 -11.98
N ILE A 498 -21.48 0.94 -12.20
CA ILE A 498 -21.15 -0.48 -12.34
C ILE A 498 -21.50 -0.86 -13.79
N THR A 499 -20.55 -1.51 -14.49
CA THR A 499 -20.80 -2.03 -15.83
C THR A 499 -20.91 -3.54 -15.80
N VAL A 500 -21.98 -4.07 -16.40
CA VAL A 500 -22.28 -5.51 -16.50
C VAL A 500 -22.26 -5.93 -17.96
N TRP A 501 -21.61 -7.07 -18.28
CA TRP A 501 -21.58 -7.64 -19.64
C TRP A 501 -21.90 -9.12 -19.65
N ASP A 502 -22.39 -9.61 -20.78
CA ASP A 502 -22.61 -11.03 -21.05
C ASP A 502 -21.29 -11.69 -21.40
N LEU A 503 -20.89 -12.76 -20.70
CA LEU A 503 -19.62 -13.46 -20.94
C LEU A 503 -19.60 -14.23 -22.25
N ALA A 504 -20.75 -14.50 -22.89
CA ALA A 504 -20.80 -15.24 -24.14
C ALA A 504 -20.31 -14.43 -25.34
N ASP A 505 -20.66 -13.12 -25.37
CA ASP A 505 -20.37 -12.22 -26.50
C ASP A 505 -19.70 -10.90 -26.10
N ASN A 506 -19.36 -10.73 -24.83
CA ASN A 506 -18.71 -9.55 -24.22
C ASN A 506 -19.52 -8.25 -24.37
N ARG A 507 -20.82 -8.34 -24.67
CA ARG A 507 -21.67 -7.18 -24.86
C ARG A 507 -22.14 -6.62 -23.53
N ILE A 508 -22.00 -5.32 -23.32
CA ILE A 508 -22.57 -4.60 -22.16
C ILE A 508 -24.10 -4.76 -22.18
N VAL A 509 -24.63 -5.25 -21.07
CA VAL A 509 -26.08 -5.47 -20.89
C VAL A 509 -26.70 -4.48 -19.91
N ALA A 510 -25.91 -3.93 -18.98
CA ALA A 510 -26.36 -2.89 -18.06
C ALA A 510 -25.21 -1.96 -17.65
N GLU A 511 -25.59 -0.71 -17.41
CA GLU A 511 -24.77 0.28 -16.70
C GLU A 511 -25.63 0.82 -15.55
N ILE A 512 -25.15 0.59 -14.32
CA ILE A 512 -25.89 0.91 -13.09
C ILE A 512 -25.23 2.13 -12.46
N PRO A 513 -25.87 3.32 -12.41
CA PRO A 513 -25.27 4.50 -11.83
C PRO A 513 -25.15 4.36 -10.30
N THR A 514 -24.02 4.84 -9.77
CA THR A 514 -23.75 4.90 -8.33
C THR A 514 -23.45 6.34 -7.89
N SER A 515 -23.33 6.58 -6.58
CA SER A 515 -23.03 7.92 -6.03
C SER A 515 -21.60 8.39 -6.28
N GLY A 516 -20.71 7.51 -6.75
CA GLY A 516 -19.32 7.82 -7.05
C GLY A 516 -18.47 6.57 -7.23
N PRO A 517 -17.14 6.73 -7.36
CA PRO A 517 -16.23 5.64 -7.64
C PRO A 517 -16.18 4.56 -6.56
N GLY A 518 -16.01 3.30 -6.97
CA GLY A 518 -15.86 2.13 -6.11
C GLY A 518 -14.60 1.32 -6.40
N LEU A 519 -14.32 0.34 -5.56
CA LEU A 519 -13.18 -0.57 -5.70
C LEU A 519 -13.56 -2.04 -5.78
N PHE A 520 -14.60 -2.46 -5.05
CA PHE A 520 -14.93 -3.88 -4.92
C PHE A 520 -16.37 -4.18 -5.27
N ILE A 521 -16.55 -5.30 -5.96
CA ILE A 521 -17.84 -5.86 -6.33
C ILE A 521 -17.81 -7.36 -6.08
N ARG A 522 -18.86 -7.91 -5.45
CA ARG A 522 -18.95 -9.33 -5.08
C ARG A 522 -20.31 -9.91 -5.40
N SER A 523 -20.29 -11.15 -5.85
CA SER A 523 -21.46 -12.02 -6.03
C SER A 523 -21.19 -13.36 -5.37
N HIS A 524 -22.22 -14.12 -5.07
CA HIS A 524 -22.16 -15.49 -4.58
C HIS A 524 -23.20 -16.35 -5.30
N ASP A 525 -22.86 -17.56 -5.72
CA ASP A 525 -23.74 -18.36 -6.59
C ASP A 525 -25.13 -18.62 -6.00
N ASP A 526 -25.21 -18.87 -4.71
CA ASP A 526 -26.45 -19.15 -4.00
C ASP A 526 -27.25 -17.90 -3.59
N ASN A 527 -26.74 -16.69 -3.85
CA ASN A 527 -27.41 -15.43 -3.51
C ASN A 527 -27.91 -14.71 -4.77
N PRO A 528 -29.14 -14.17 -4.79
CA PRO A 528 -29.69 -13.49 -5.98
C PRO A 528 -29.12 -12.09 -6.23
N TYR A 529 -28.27 -11.56 -5.34
CA TYR A 529 -27.80 -10.18 -5.38
C TYR A 529 -26.29 -10.07 -5.59
N VAL A 530 -25.90 -8.92 -6.12
CA VAL A 530 -24.50 -8.48 -6.24
C VAL A 530 -24.32 -7.24 -5.38
N TRP A 531 -23.22 -7.15 -4.65
CA TRP A 531 -22.89 -6.08 -3.73
C TRP A 531 -21.65 -5.32 -4.24
N ALA A 532 -21.69 -3.98 -4.20
CA ALA A 532 -20.58 -3.14 -4.64
C ALA A 532 -20.41 -1.92 -3.74
N ASP A 533 -19.16 -1.58 -3.39
CA ASP A 533 -18.85 -0.38 -2.64
C ASP A 533 -18.75 0.87 -3.54
N THR A 534 -18.76 2.04 -2.90
CA THR A 534 -18.48 3.34 -3.51
C THR A 534 -17.49 4.13 -2.65
N VAL A 535 -16.43 3.45 -2.25
CA VAL A 535 -15.44 3.89 -1.23
C VAL A 535 -14.76 5.23 -1.54
N PHE A 536 -14.75 5.68 -2.79
CA PHE A 536 -14.20 6.97 -3.23
C PHE A 536 -15.27 8.01 -3.62
N ALA A 537 -16.53 7.75 -3.33
CA ALA A 537 -17.59 8.73 -3.52
C ALA A 537 -17.48 9.91 -2.54
N GLU A 538 -18.21 10.99 -2.80
CA GLU A 538 -18.37 12.11 -1.84
C GLU A 538 -19.00 11.63 -0.52
N GLU A 539 -19.92 10.67 -0.61
CA GLU A 539 -20.46 9.92 0.52
C GLU A 539 -19.93 8.47 0.44
N PRO A 540 -18.74 8.18 1.03
CA PRO A 540 -18.02 6.92 0.80
C PRO A 540 -18.56 5.75 1.64
N ASN A 541 -19.67 5.93 2.30
CA ASN A 541 -20.31 4.93 3.17
C ASN A 541 -21.45 4.19 2.50
N LYS A 542 -21.57 4.22 1.18
CA LYS A 542 -22.66 3.56 0.47
C LYS A 542 -22.21 2.23 -0.16
N VAL A 543 -23.03 1.21 0.05
CA VAL A 543 -22.92 -0.10 -0.63
C VAL A 543 -24.19 -0.30 -1.45
N TYR A 544 -24.01 -0.52 -2.74
CA TYR A 544 -25.08 -0.77 -3.70
C TYR A 544 -25.34 -2.26 -3.81
N VAL A 545 -26.61 -2.65 -3.71
CA VAL A 545 -27.05 -4.02 -3.91
C VAL A 545 -28.01 -4.04 -5.09
N PHE A 546 -27.73 -4.86 -6.10
CA PHE A 546 -28.60 -5.02 -7.26
C PHE A 546 -28.92 -6.49 -7.52
N ASP A 547 -30.08 -6.69 -8.13
CA ASP A 547 -30.59 -8.02 -8.48
C ASP A 547 -29.88 -8.57 -9.73
N LYS A 548 -29.48 -9.83 -9.68
CA LYS A 548 -28.71 -10.51 -10.73
C LYS A 548 -29.45 -10.72 -12.04
N GLU A 549 -30.79 -10.79 -12.01
CA GLU A 549 -31.63 -11.04 -13.18
C GLU A 549 -32.08 -9.76 -13.89
N THR A 550 -32.44 -8.75 -13.07
CA THR A 550 -33.01 -7.49 -13.58
C THR A 550 -31.99 -6.36 -13.70
N PHE A 551 -30.86 -6.46 -13.00
CA PHE A 551 -29.82 -5.43 -12.84
C PHE A 551 -30.35 -4.14 -12.18
N GLU A 552 -31.51 -4.20 -11.53
CA GLU A 552 -32.07 -3.07 -10.79
C GLU A 552 -31.45 -3.00 -9.38
N VAL A 553 -31.14 -1.77 -8.91
CA VAL A 553 -30.71 -1.53 -7.54
C VAL A 553 -31.89 -1.78 -6.60
N VAL A 554 -31.78 -2.80 -5.78
CA VAL A 554 -32.83 -3.18 -4.80
C VAL A 554 -32.60 -2.53 -3.45
N LYS A 555 -31.35 -2.20 -3.11
CA LYS A 555 -30.99 -1.57 -1.84
C LYS A 555 -29.72 -0.72 -1.99
N ILE A 556 -29.69 0.38 -1.27
CA ILE A 556 -28.47 1.13 -0.94
C ILE A 556 -28.34 1.08 0.59
N ILE A 557 -27.22 0.56 1.07
CA ILE A 557 -26.90 0.47 2.49
C ILE A 557 -25.97 1.63 2.82
N GLU A 558 -26.25 2.35 3.89
CA GLU A 558 -25.34 3.34 4.47
C GLU A 558 -24.58 2.66 5.62
N ASP A 559 -23.30 2.39 5.40
CA ASP A 559 -22.45 1.64 6.32
C ASP A 559 -21.34 2.51 6.92
N GLY A 560 -21.56 2.98 8.13
CA GLY A 560 -20.56 3.68 8.93
C GLY A 560 -20.03 4.97 8.31
N ILE A 561 -18.70 5.10 8.25
CA ILE A 561 -17.99 6.28 7.75
C ILE A 561 -17.48 6.07 6.33
N GLN A 562 -16.83 4.93 6.09
CA GLN A 562 -16.25 4.58 4.77
C GLN A 562 -16.35 3.09 4.53
N ALA A 563 -17.38 2.69 3.78
CA ALA A 563 -17.65 1.30 3.42
C ALA A 563 -16.71 0.80 2.34
N VAL A 564 -16.11 -0.37 2.54
CA VAL A 564 -15.22 -0.99 1.56
C VAL A 564 -15.31 -2.51 1.62
N HIS A 565 -15.14 -3.15 0.47
CA HIS A 565 -14.98 -4.58 0.28
C HIS A 565 -16.10 -5.41 0.92
N PRO A 566 -17.30 -5.46 0.33
CA PRO A 566 -18.32 -6.44 0.73
C PRO A 566 -17.82 -7.86 0.43
N GLU A 567 -17.98 -8.80 1.38
CA GLU A 567 -17.60 -10.20 1.22
C GLU A 567 -18.66 -11.14 1.79
N PHE A 568 -19.03 -12.16 1.03
CA PHE A 568 -20.02 -13.16 1.43
C PHE A 568 -19.43 -14.22 2.37
N SER A 569 -20.30 -14.78 3.24
CA SER A 569 -20.04 -16.06 3.91
C SER A 569 -20.08 -17.20 2.89
N ALA A 570 -19.50 -18.33 3.25
CA ALA A 570 -19.42 -19.53 2.42
C ALA A 570 -20.77 -20.05 1.88
N ASP A 571 -21.86 -19.79 2.58
CA ASP A 571 -23.21 -20.16 2.16
C ASP A 571 -24.00 -19.01 1.48
N GLY A 572 -23.37 -17.85 1.28
CA GLY A 572 -24.00 -16.67 0.70
C GLY A 572 -25.12 -16.03 1.53
N SER A 573 -25.29 -16.45 2.80
CA SER A 573 -26.42 -15.99 3.64
C SER A 573 -26.17 -14.65 4.30
N VAL A 574 -24.90 -14.26 4.52
CA VAL A 574 -24.51 -12.98 5.11
C VAL A 574 -23.43 -12.28 4.29
N VAL A 575 -23.35 -10.95 4.41
CA VAL A 575 -22.29 -10.15 3.83
C VAL A 575 -21.60 -9.36 4.92
N HIS A 576 -20.28 -9.41 4.92
CA HIS A 576 -19.41 -8.61 5.79
C HIS A 576 -18.95 -7.39 5.01
N VAL A 577 -18.99 -6.20 5.62
CA VAL A 577 -18.52 -4.94 5.03
C VAL A 577 -17.57 -4.27 6.01
N SER A 578 -16.39 -3.88 5.56
CA SER A 578 -15.44 -3.08 6.35
C SER A 578 -15.87 -1.62 6.39
N ASP A 579 -15.95 -1.04 7.59
CA ASP A 579 -15.94 0.41 7.78
C ASP A 579 -14.50 0.84 8.10
N TRP A 580 -13.77 1.21 7.05
CA TRP A 580 -12.33 1.49 7.12
C TRP A 580 -11.96 2.53 8.18
N GLN A 581 -12.67 3.69 8.19
CA GLN A 581 -12.42 4.76 9.16
C GLN A 581 -13.16 4.56 10.48
N GLY A 582 -14.20 3.72 10.49
CA GLY A 582 -14.98 3.42 11.69
C GLY A 582 -14.36 2.34 12.59
N ASN A 583 -13.35 1.62 12.12
CA ASN A 583 -12.73 0.49 12.85
C ASN A 583 -13.74 -0.59 13.26
N VAL A 584 -14.64 -0.93 12.34
CA VAL A 584 -15.72 -1.91 12.54
C VAL A 584 -15.88 -2.73 11.26
N VAL A 585 -16.24 -4.01 11.39
CA VAL A 585 -16.81 -4.79 10.29
C VAL A 585 -18.28 -5.03 10.61
N ARG A 586 -19.18 -4.72 9.69
CA ARG A 586 -20.60 -4.95 9.84
C ARG A 586 -21.04 -6.18 9.07
N VAL A 587 -21.93 -6.95 9.69
CA VAL A 587 -22.48 -8.17 9.14
C VAL A 587 -23.95 -7.92 8.81
N TYR A 588 -24.31 -8.12 7.56
CA TYR A 588 -25.66 -7.94 7.05
C TYR A 588 -26.25 -9.28 6.60
N ASP A 589 -27.53 -9.49 6.84
CA ASP A 589 -28.30 -10.54 6.18
C ASP A 589 -28.32 -10.26 4.67
N ALA A 590 -27.85 -11.20 3.86
CA ALA A 590 -27.65 -11.00 2.44
C ALA A 590 -28.95 -10.95 1.60
N TYR A 591 -30.10 -11.32 2.20
CA TYR A 591 -31.43 -11.32 1.56
C TYR A 591 -32.34 -10.18 2.03
N THR A 592 -32.30 -9.85 3.33
CA THR A 592 -33.14 -8.80 3.92
C THR A 592 -32.42 -7.46 4.02
N PHE A 593 -31.07 -7.47 3.92
CA PHE A 593 -30.18 -6.32 4.05
C PHE A 593 -30.20 -5.68 5.45
N GLU A 594 -30.70 -6.41 6.45
CA GLU A 594 -30.72 -5.96 7.83
C GLU A 594 -29.35 -6.17 8.49
N LEU A 595 -28.91 -5.21 9.30
CA LEU A 595 -27.71 -5.33 10.10
C LEU A 595 -27.92 -6.41 11.18
N ILE A 596 -27.10 -7.46 11.14
CA ILE A 596 -27.11 -8.54 12.13
C ILE A 596 -26.19 -8.17 13.30
N LYS A 597 -24.97 -7.71 13.00
CA LYS A 597 -23.94 -7.48 14.03
C LYS A 597 -22.88 -6.48 13.61
N GLU A 598 -22.33 -5.77 14.58
CA GLU A 598 -21.08 -5.01 14.45
C GLU A 598 -19.95 -5.82 15.11
N LEU A 599 -18.90 -6.07 14.35
CA LEU A 599 -17.68 -6.74 14.80
C LEU A 599 -16.63 -5.67 15.12
N THR A 600 -16.39 -5.50 16.40
CA THR A 600 -15.43 -4.54 16.95
C THR A 600 -14.13 -5.21 17.34
N GLY A 601 -13.12 -4.43 17.70
CA GLY A 601 -11.79 -4.94 18.06
C GLY A 601 -10.89 -5.11 16.83
N VAL A 602 -11.22 -4.43 15.74
CA VAL A 602 -10.40 -4.33 14.52
C VAL A 602 -9.86 -2.91 14.36
N GLU A 603 -8.71 -2.77 13.70
CA GLU A 603 -8.08 -1.49 13.44
C GLU A 603 -7.88 -1.30 11.93
N THR A 604 -8.41 -0.19 11.39
CA THR A 604 -8.32 0.13 9.95
C THR A 604 -8.67 -1.04 9.03
N PRO A 605 -9.84 -1.71 9.20
CA PRO A 605 -10.22 -2.85 8.39
C PRO A 605 -10.43 -2.43 6.93
N THR A 606 -9.89 -3.21 5.98
CA THR A 606 -10.04 -2.94 4.55
C THR A 606 -10.49 -4.18 3.78
N GLY A 607 -9.55 -5.01 3.31
CA GLY A 607 -9.88 -6.23 2.58
C GLY A 607 -10.45 -7.31 3.49
N ILE A 608 -11.54 -7.94 3.06
CA ILE A 608 -12.14 -9.10 3.73
C ILE A 608 -12.09 -10.28 2.77
N PHE A 609 -11.69 -11.45 3.28
CA PHE A 609 -11.54 -12.65 2.46
C PHE A 609 -12.10 -13.86 3.22
N ASN A 610 -13.06 -14.55 2.62
CA ASN A 610 -13.58 -15.81 3.14
C ASN A 610 -12.63 -16.96 2.78
N THR A 611 -12.47 -17.93 3.68
CA THR A 611 -11.64 -19.12 3.43
C THR A 611 -12.18 -20.05 2.36
N GLU A 612 -13.47 -20.00 2.03
CA GLU A 612 -14.06 -20.70 0.88
C GLU A 612 -13.43 -20.33 -0.45
N ARG A 613 -12.82 -19.12 -0.55
CA ARG A 613 -12.09 -18.69 -1.75
C ARG A 613 -10.99 -19.66 -2.19
N ARG A 614 -10.56 -20.62 -1.35
CA ARG A 614 -9.66 -21.70 -1.75
C ARG A 614 -10.24 -22.60 -2.85
N LEU A 615 -11.58 -22.59 -2.99
CA LEU A 615 -12.30 -23.35 -4.00
C LEU A 615 -12.57 -22.55 -5.28
N GLU A 616 -12.23 -21.27 -5.28
CA GLU A 616 -12.45 -20.36 -6.41
C GLU A 616 -11.11 -19.96 -7.03
N THR A 617 -11.05 -19.92 -8.36
CA THR A 617 -9.93 -19.35 -9.11
C THR A 617 -10.13 -17.83 -9.22
N LEU A 618 -9.74 -17.10 -8.20
CA LEU A 618 -9.87 -15.64 -8.16
C LEU A 618 -8.53 -14.97 -8.48
N GLY A 619 -8.57 -14.03 -9.42
CA GLY A 619 -7.44 -13.14 -9.67
C GLY A 619 -7.53 -11.91 -8.76
N HIS A 620 -6.65 -11.78 -7.79
CA HIS A 620 -6.46 -10.54 -7.05
C HIS A 620 -5.02 -10.30 -6.67
#